data_a3b7b445d47d8056eea3a5dd33cbfc71
#
_entry.id   a3b7b445d47d8056eea3a5dd33cbfc71
#
_cell.length_a   1.000
_cell.length_b   1.000
_cell.length_c   1.000
_cell.angle_alpha   90.00
_cell.angle_beta   90.00
_cell.angle_gamma   90.00
#
_symmetry.space_group_name_H-M   'P 1'
#
loop_
_entity.id
_entity.type
_entity.pdbx_description
1 polymer ?
#
loop_
_entity_poly.entity_id
_entity_poly.type
_entity_poly.pdbx_seq_one_letter_code
_entity_poly.pdbx_strand_id
1 'polypeptide(L)' 'MAMPQRDETIEEIKRLDALLEYAVMHDDEAEAARLRTELTNLVEKV' A
#
# COMPACT_ATOMS: atom_id res chain seq x y z
N MET A 1 13.54 -18.18 13.64
CA MET A 1 13.45 -16.74 13.70
C MET A 1 12.57 -16.18 12.61
N ALA A 2 11.69 -15.36 12.99
CA ALA A 2 10.73 -14.84 12.04
C ALA A 2 11.42 -14.00 10.97
N MET A 3 10.68 -13.71 9.92
CA MET A 3 11.15 -12.85 8.85
C MET A 3 10.51 -11.48 9.01
N PRO A 4 11.09 -10.66 9.85
CA PRO A 4 10.46 -9.38 10.19
C PRO A 4 10.18 -8.51 8.98
N GLN A 5 11.09 -8.53 8.02
CA GLN A 5 10.91 -7.70 6.84
C GLN A 5 9.63 -8.04 6.10
N ARG A 6 9.35 -9.34 6.02
CA ARG A 6 8.18 -9.78 5.31
C ARG A 6 6.92 -9.29 5.99
N ASP A 7 6.90 -9.41 7.32
CA ASP A 7 5.75 -8.96 8.08
C ASP A 7 5.56 -7.46 7.93
N GLU A 8 6.65 -6.72 7.97
CA GLU A 8 6.58 -5.28 7.83
C GLU A 8 6.03 -4.88 6.47
N THR A 9 6.46 -5.58 5.42
CA THR A 9 5.98 -5.26 4.09
C THR A 9 4.49 -5.51 3.99
N ILE A 10 4.02 -6.62 4.55
CA ILE A 10 2.61 -6.93 4.50
C ILE A 10 1.81 -5.87 5.23
N GLU A 11 2.29 -5.41 6.37
CA GLU A 11 1.59 -4.38 7.11
C GLU A 11 1.55 -3.06 6.35
N GLU A 12 2.64 -2.75 5.66
CA GLU A 12 2.65 -1.54 4.85
C GLU A 12 1.66 -1.65 3.70
N ILE A 13 1.58 -2.81 3.09
CA ILE A 13 0.63 -3.01 2.02
C ILE A 13 -0.79 -2.80 2.53
N LYS A 14 -1.08 -3.34 3.70
CA LYS A 14 -2.41 -3.16 4.28
C LYS A 14 -2.71 -1.70 4.56
N ARG A 15 -1.72 -0.98 5.08
CA ARG A 15 -1.91 0.43 5.38
C ARG A 15 -2.16 1.22 4.10
N LEU A 16 -1.35 0.98 3.08
CA LEU A 16 -1.52 1.70 1.82
C LEU A 16 -2.85 1.36 1.19
N ASP A 17 -3.28 0.11 1.31
CA ASP A 17 -4.56 -0.29 0.78
C ASP A 17 -5.70 0.49 1.44
N ALA A 18 -5.63 0.64 2.75
CA ALA A 18 -6.65 1.41 3.45
C ALA A 18 -6.63 2.86 3.03
N LEU A 19 -5.44 3.43 2.86
CA LEU A 19 -5.33 4.81 2.41
C LEU A 19 -5.87 4.96 0.99
N LEU A 20 -5.63 3.97 0.17
CA LEU A 20 -6.14 4.00 -1.20
C LEU A 20 -7.66 4.02 -1.20
N GLU A 21 -8.27 3.20 -0.38
CA GLU A 21 -9.72 3.21 -0.28
C GLU A 21 -10.24 4.57 0.16
N TYR A 22 -9.55 5.17 1.12
CA TYR A 22 -9.93 6.48 1.60
C TYR A 22 -9.87 7.50 0.48
N ALA A 23 -8.79 7.46 -0.29
CA ALA A 23 -8.63 8.39 -1.40
C ALA A 23 -9.72 8.20 -2.44
N VAL A 24 -10.05 6.95 -2.74
CA VAL A 24 -11.09 6.68 -3.73
C VAL A 24 -12.43 7.21 -3.24
N MET A 25 -12.73 7.00 -1.96
CA MET A 25 -13.99 7.46 -1.41
C MET A 25 -14.11 8.96 -1.43
N HIS A 26 -12.99 9.66 -1.36
CA HIS A 26 -12.99 11.12 -1.37
C HIS A 26 -12.69 11.70 -2.74
N ASP A 27 -12.72 10.85 -3.78
CA ASP A 27 -12.49 11.32 -5.15
C ASP A 27 -11.12 11.95 -5.32
N ASP A 28 -10.15 11.47 -4.56
CA ASP A 28 -8.79 11.99 -4.65
C ASP A 28 -8.00 11.12 -5.62
N GLU A 29 -8.18 11.36 -6.90
CA GLU A 29 -7.58 10.49 -7.92
C GLU A 29 -6.07 10.58 -7.92
N ALA A 30 -5.53 11.76 -7.70
CA ALA A 30 -4.08 11.93 -7.69
C ALA A 30 -3.46 11.09 -6.58
N GLU A 31 -4.05 11.16 -5.40
CA GLU A 31 -3.56 10.38 -4.27
C GLU A 31 -3.75 8.89 -4.51
N ALA A 32 -4.89 8.53 -5.07
CA ALA A 32 -5.15 7.12 -5.35
C ALA A 32 -4.13 6.55 -6.33
N ALA A 33 -3.81 7.29 -7.36
CA ALA A 33 -2.83 6.84 -8.34
C ALA A 33 -1.46 6.66 -7.70
N ARG A 34 -1.10 7.59 -6.85
CA ARG A 34 0.19 7.52 -6.17
C ARG A 34 0.25 6.31 -5.25
N LEU A 35 -0.82 6.07 -4.52
CA LEU A 35 -0.85 4.93 -3.62
C LEU A 35 -0.81 3.62 -4.37
N ARG A 36 -1.45 3.56 -5.52
CA ARG A 36 -1.38 2.37 -6.35
C ARG A 36 0.05 2.07 -6.78
N THR A 37 0.77 3.11 -7.19
CA THR A 37 2.15 2.94 -7.58
C THR A 37 2.98 2.39 -6.44
N GLU A 38 2.78 2.93 -5.25
CA GLU A 38 3.53 2.47 -4.10
C GLU A 38 3.17 1.04 -3.74
N LEU A 39 1.90 0.69 -3.85
CA LEU A 39 1.47 -0.67 -3.60
C LEU A 39 2.13 -1.64 -4.58
N THR A 40 2.15 -1.28 -5.84
CA THR A 40 2.76 -2.11 -6.85
C THR A 40 4.23 -2.33 -6.53
N ASN A 41 4.92 -1.27 -6.14
CA ASN A 41 6.32 -1.37 -5.80
C ASN A 41 6.55 -2.31 -4.62
N LEU A 42 5.71 -2.24 -3.63
CA LEU A 42 5.84 -3.10 -2.47
C LEU A 42 5.56 -4.54 -2.81
N VAL A 43 4.55 -4.78 -3.62
CA VAL A 43 4.21 -6.13 -4.02
C VAL A 43 5.35 -6.76 -4.80
N GLU A 44 6.01 -5.98 -5.63
CA GLU A 44 7.11 -6.51 -6.42
C GLU A 44 8.30 -6.87 -5.57
N LYS A 45 8.44 -6.24 -4.42
CA LYS A 45 9.55 -6.54 -3.53
C LYS A 45 9.33 -7.81 -2.74
N VAL A 46 8.13 -8.26 -2.64
CA VAL A 46 7.79 -9.46 -1.87
C VAL A 46 7.87 -10.74 -2.73
#